data_3b9312f76708a2033212309637515f12
#
_entry.id   3b9312f76708a2033212309637515f12
#
_cell.length_a   1.000
_cell.length_b   1.000
_cell.length_c   1.000
_cell.angle_alpha   90.00
_cell.angle_beta   90.00
_cell.angle_gamma   90.00
#
_symmetry.space_group_name_H-M   'P 1'
#
loop_
_entity.id
_entity.type
_entity.pdbx_description
1 polymer ?
#
loop_
_entity_poly.entity_id
_entity_poly.type
_entity_poly.pdbx_seq_one_letter_code
_entity_poly.pdbx_strand_id
1 'polypeptide(L)'
;MAPRFYEGLNMISRGASLLTTSLLAAILLAGCKDKQAPAAPPQPTRPIVQQKAEPAVTREQAMASLLALPEVKAWSKEIEQRSRGKAHGAVIEDDPTPRVINGTRYWQLSFVENRADKVNRRESFLVAHTGKQILVEDTTNDSVISLDEWRRGIRRVETKSAD
;
A
#
# COMPACT_ATOMS: atom_id res chain seq x y z
N MET A 1 -23.98 -39.50 -13.20
CA MET A 1 -23.61 -39.62 -11.78
C MET A 1 -23.61 -38.23 -11.19
N ALA A 2 -24.55 -38.01 -10.25
CA ALA A 2 -25.05 -36.69 -9.83
C ALA A 2 -24.12 -35.96 -8.85
N PRO A 3 -24.21 -34.62 -8.74
CA PRO A 3 -23.45 -33.81 -7.83
C PRO A 3 -24.03 -33.83 -6.41
N ARG A 4 -23.19 -33.81 -5.41
CA ARG A 4 -23.57 -33.63 -4.02
C ARG A 4 -23.53 -32.15 -3.64
N PHE A 5 -24.72 -31.61 -3.41
CA PHE A 5 -25.02 -30.40 -2.65
C PHE A 5 -24.62 -30.61 -1.18
N TYR A 6 -23.92 -29.64 -0.61
CA TYR A 6 -23.90 -29.46 0.83
C TYR A 6 -24.59 -28.15 1.19
N GLU A 7 -25.85 -28.32 1.63
CA GLU A 7 -26.57 -27.37 2.48
C GLU A 7 -26.13 -27.60 3.93
N GLY A 8 -25.93 -26.56 4.64
CA GLY A 8 -25.66 -26.55 6.09
C GLY A 8 -25.80 -25.11 6.54
N LEU A 9 -26.89 -24.76 6.86
CA LEU A 9 -27.80 -24.67 8.03
C LEU A 9 -27.44 -23.49 8.93
N ASN A 10 -28.30 -22.47 8.82
CA ASN A 10 -28.49 -21.36 9.74
C ASN A 10 -28.63 -21.84 11.20
N MET A 11 -27.94 -21.14 12.11
CA MET A 11 -28.38 -21.09 13.50
C MET A 11 -28.60 -19.64 13.93
N ILE A 12 -29.86 -19.27 13.87
CA ILE A 12 -30.43 -18.10 14.54
C ILE A 12 -30.44 -18.40 16.02
N SER A 13 -29.77 -17.65 16.82
CA SER A 13 -29.99 -17.61 18.27
C SER A 13 -30.60 -16.28 18.64
N ARG A 14 -31.93 -16.36 18.83
CA ARG A 14 -32.74 -15.35 19.51
C ARG A 14 -32.58 -15.57 21.02
N GLY A 15 -32.09 -14.55 21.71
CA GLY A 15 -32.13 -14.45 23.17
C GLY A 15 -32.86 -13.18 23.54
N ALA A 16 -34.14 -13.34 23.90
CA ALA A 16 -34.99 -12.29 24.44
C ALA A 16 -34.90 -12.28 25.98
N SER A 17 -35.30 -11.15 26.53
CA SER A 17 -35.78 -10.93 27.95
C SER A 17 -34.69 -10.46 28.92
N LEU A 18 -34.89 -9.49 29.77
CA LEU A 18 -36.07 -9.12 30.55
C LEU A 18 -35.89 -7.69 31.12
N LEU A 19 -37.03 -7.04 31.27
CA LEU A 19 -37.37 -5.87 32.06
C LEU A 19 -36.97 -6.02 33.53
N THR A 20 -36.45 -4.94 34.15
CA THR A 20 -36.69 -4.59 35.57
C THR A 20 -36.53 -3.08 35.76
N THR A 21 -37.65 -2.39 35.84
CA THR A 21 -38.19 -1.62 36.98
C THR A 21 -37.33 -0.54 37.63
N SER A 22 -37.84 0.67 37.45
CA SER A 22 -37.97 1.82 38.35
C SER A 22 -37.22 1.82 39.68
N LEU A 23 -36.47 2.89 39.89
CA LEU A 23 -36.52 3.57 41.19
C LEU A 23 -36.26 5.08 41.02
N LEU A 24 -37.30 5.86 41.30
CA LEU A 24 -37.22 7.31 41.52
C LEU A 24 -36.38 7.55 42.77
N ALA A 25 -35.35 8.38 42.67
CA ALA A 25 -34.77 9.04 43.80
C ALA A 25 -34.52 10.51 43.44
N ALA A 26 -35.40 11.36 43.94
CA ALA A 26 -35.19 12.80 43.95
C ALA A 26 -34.15 13.13 45.03
N ILE A 27 -33.03 13.74 44.64
CA ILE A 27 -32.07 14.32 45.56
C ILE A 27 -31.74 15.74 45.10
N LEU A 28 -32.33 16.67 45.82
CA LEU A 28 -31.84 17.95 46.36
C LEU A 28 -30.70 18.67 45.61
N LEU A 29 -31.07 19.79 45.06
CA LEU A 29 -30.22 20.90 44.64
C LEU A 29 -29.33 21.38 45.82
N ALA A 30 -28.07 21.04 45.78
CA ALA A 30 -27.03 21.73 46.51
C ALA A 30 -26.21 22.51 45.49
N GLY A 31 -26.38 23.81 45.44
CA GLY A 31 -25.61 24.71 44.58
C GLY A 31 -24.15 24.69 44.95
N CYS A 32 -23.34 24.05 44.11
CA CYS A 32 -21.91 24.29 44.08
C CYS A 32 -21.65 25.53 43.24
N LYS A 33 -21.25 26.58 43.93
CA LYS A 33 -20.71 27.81 43.37
C LYS A 33 -19.41 27.45 42.67
N ASP A 34 -19.45 27.27 41.34
CA ASP A 34 -18.27 27.05 40.53
C ASP A 34 -17.33 28.24 40.69
N LYS A 35 -16.26 28.05 41.43
CA LYS A 35 -15.09 28.90 41.34
C LYS A 35 -14.50 28.65 39.94
N GLN A 36 -14.85 29.54 39.01
CA GLN A 36 -14.24 29.63 37.69
C GLN A 36 -12.73 29.78 37.92
N ALA A 37 -11.98 28.73 37.60
CA ALA A 37 -10.53 28.79 37.60
C ALA A 37 -10.07 29.89 36.62
N PRO A 38 -9.05 30.67 36.96
CA PRO A 38 -8.54 31.69 36.07
C PRO A 38 -8.19 31.05 34.72
N ALA A 39 -8.72 31.63 33.64
CA ALA A 39 -8.40 31.21 32.29
C ALA A 39 -6.87 31.21 32.12
N ALA A 40 -6.30 30.05 31.78
CA ALA A 40 -4.89 29.95 31.44
C ALA A 40 -4.56 30.96 30.33
N PRO A 41 -3.41 31.65 30.41
CA PRO A 41 -3.01 32.59 29.35
C PRO A 41 -2.99 31.87 27.99
N PRO A 42 -3.42 32.55 26.91
CA PRO A 42 -3.40 31.95 25.57
C PRO A 42 -1.97 31.50 25.24
N GLN A 43 -1.78 30.20 25.08
CA GLN A 43 -0.51 29.67 24.61
C GLN A 43 -0.26 30.23 23.21
N PRO A 44 0.95 30.77 22.93
CA PRO A 44 1.30 31.25 21.61
C PRO A 44 1.13 30.08 20.65
N THR A 45 0.14 30.17 19.76
CA THR A 45 -0.03 29.27 18.61
C THR A 45 1.26 29.34 17.81
N ARG A 46 2.10 28.30 17.90
CA ARG A 46 3.24 28.15 17.00
C ARG A 46 2.71 28.22 15.57
N PRO A 47 3.30 29.05 14.71
CA PRO A 47 2.92 29.04 13.31
C PRO A 47 3.05 27.60 12.81
N ILE A 48 1.97 27.03 12.32
CA ILE A 48 2.02 25.80 11.52
C ILE A 48 2.78 26.21 10.28
N VAL A 49 4.06 25.90 10.23
CA VAL A 49 4.84 25.97 9.01
C VAL A 49 4.14 25.01 8.04
N GLN A 50 3.29 25.55 7.18
CA GLN A 50 2.75 24.82 6.05
C GLN A 50 3.97 24.41 5.22
N GLN A 51 4.47 23.19 5.44
CA GLN A 51 5.41 22.59 4.52
C GLN A 51 4.73 22.62 3.15
N LYS A 52 5.29 23.43 2.27
CA LYS A 52 4.87 23.48 0.86
C LYS A 52 4.91 22.02 0.37
N ALA A 53 3.73 21.43 0.18
CA ALA A 53 3.63 20.06 -0.31
C ALA A 53 4.38 20.02 -1.64
N GLU A 54 5.45 19.24 -1.72
CA GLU A 54 6.09 18.99 -3.00
C GLU A 54 5.06 18.37 -3.95
N PRO A 55 5.04 18.77 -5.23
CA PRO A 55 4.08 18.23 -6.16
C PRO A 55 4.24 16.71 -6.22
N ALA A 56 3.16 16.01 -5.89
CA ALA A 56 3.14 14.56 -5.96
C ALA A 56 3.14 14.13 -7.44
N VAL A 57 3.96 13.12 -7.78
CA VAL A 57 3.90 12.50 -9.11
C VAL A 57 2.61 11.71 -9.25
N THR A 58 2.03 11.75 -10.44
CA THR A 58 0.86 10.93 -10.75
C THR A 58 1.27 9.46 -10.89
N ARG A 59 0.29 8.57 -10.86
CA ARG A 59 0.51 7.14 -11.12
C ARG A 59 1.18 6.91 -12.48
N GLU A 60 0.71 7.58 -13.51
CA GLU A 60 1.24 7.49 -14.88
C GLU A 60 2.71 7.94 -14.94
N GLN A 61 3.05 9.00 -14.21
CA GLN A 61 4.44 9.46 -14.09
C GLN A 61 5.31 8.45 -13.35
N ALA A 62 4.77 7.82 -12.29
CA ALA A 62 5.45 6.76 -11.57
C ALA A 62 5.69 5.53 -12.47
N MET A 63 4.68 5.10 -13.23
CA MET A 63 4.82 4.00 -14.22
C MET A 63 5.85 4.36 -15.30
N ALA A 64 5.82 5.57 -15.82
CA ALA A 64 6.79 6.04 -16.81
C ALA A 64 8.22 6.05 -16.25
N SER A 65 8.40 6.39 -14.97
CA SER A 65 9.71 6.36 -14.32
C SER A 65 10.28 4.94 -14.22
N LEU A 66 9.44 3.93 -13.96
CA LEU A 66 9.85 2.53 -13.98
C LEU A 66 10.20 2.05 -15.40
N LEU A 67 9.40 2.39 -16.40
CA LEU A 67 9.68 2.05 -17.80
C LEU A 67 10.97 2.74 -18.31
N ALA A 68 11.40 3.81 -17.67
CA ALA A 68 12.65 4.50 -17.99
C ALA A 68 13.90 3.81 -17.41
N LEU A 69 13.76 2.92 -16.43
CA LEU A 69 14.88 2.19 -15.83
C LEU A 69 15.59 1.33 -16.88
N PRO A 70 16.94 1.32 -16.89
CA PRO A 70 17.70 0.54 -17.86
C PRO A 70 17.41 -0.97 -17.76
N GLU A 71 17.24 -1.49 -16.57
CA GLU A 71 16.90 -2.88 -16.29
C GLU A 71 15.55 -3.26 -16.89
N VAL A 72 14.53 -2.43 -16.67
CA VAL A 72 13.17 -2.65 -17.18
C VAL A 72 13.14 -2.58 -18.72
N LYS A 73 13.90 -1.65 -19.33
CA LYS A 73 14.07 -1.58 -20.78
C LYS A 73 14.75 -2.82 -21.34
N ALA A 74 15.80 -3.30 -20.68
CA ALA A 74 16.50 -4.51 -21.08
C ALA A 74 15.59 -5.73 -21.03
N TRP A 75 14.83 -5.88 -19.95
CA TRP A 75 13.85 -6.95 -19.80
C TRP A 75 12.71 -6.90 -20.84
N SER A 76 12.19 -5.72 -21.12
CA SER A 76 11.17 -5.55 -22.17
C SER A 76 11.70 -6.04 -23.51
N LYS A 77 12.91 -5.64 -23.89
CA LYS A 77 13.57 -6.08 -25.13
C LYS A 77 13.78 -7.59 -25.15
N GLU A 78 14.26 -8.18 -24.06
CA GLU A 78 14.44 -9.63 -23.91
C GLU A 78 13.12 -10.38 -24.10
N ILE A 79 12.05 -9.93 -23.45
CA ILE A 79 10.72 -10.52 -23.54
C ILE A 79 10.24 -10.52 -25.00
N GLU A 80 10.34 -9.40 -25.70
CA GLU A 80 9.93 -9.28 -27.09
C GLU A 80 10.74 -10.19 -28.01
N GLN A 81 12.07 -10.22 -27.86
CA GLN A 81 12.95 -11.07 -28.65
C GLN A 81 12.68 -12.56 -28.40
N ARG A 82 12.63 -13.00 -27.15
CA ARG A 82 12.40 -14.39 -26.76
C ARG A 82 11.02 -14.88 -27.20
N SER A 83 10.01 -14.03 -27.10
CA SER A 83 8.63 -14.35 -27.48
C SER A 83 8.36 -14.19 -28.97
N ARG A 84 9.31 -13.65 -29.75
CA ARG A 84 9.11 -13.26 -31.15
C ARG A 84 7.92 -12.31 -31.31
N GLY A 85 7.81 -11.32 -30.43
CA GLY A 85 6.75 -10.32 -30.42
C GLY A 85 5.39 -10.80 -29.88
N LYS A 86 5.31 -12.02 -29.32
CA LYS A 86 4.06 -12.56 -28.73
C LYS A 86 3.84 -12.16 -27.27
N ALA A 87 4.83 -11.55 -26.63
CA ALA A 87 4.75 -11.01 -25.30
C ALA A 87 5.45 -9.65 -25.24
N HIS A 88 5.01 -8.79 -24.31
CA HIS A 88 5.56 -7.46 -24.12
C HIS A 88 5.81 -7.21 -22.63
N GLY A 89 6.84 -6.41 -22.33
CA GLY A 89 7.02 -5.86 -21.00
C GLY A 89 6.01 -4.74 -20.75
N ALA A 90 5.39 -4.74 -19.57
CA ALA A 90 4.47 -3.70 -19.15
C ALA A 90 4.63 -3.39 -17.66
N VAL A 91 4.21 -2.19 -17.25
CA VAL A 91 4.06 -1.83 -15.84
C VAL A 91 2.58 -1.76 -15.53
N ILE A 92 2.16 -2.42 -14.47
CA ILE A 92 0.79 -2.43 -13.98
C ILE A 92 0.73 -1.91 -12.54
N GLU A 93 -0.41 -1.41 -12.13
CA GLU A 93 -0.70 -1.10 -10.73
C GLU A 93 -1.15 -2.37 -10.01
N ASP A 94 -0.56 -2.65 -8.85
CA ASP A 94 -0.92 -3.80 -8.03
C ASP A 94 -2.08 -3.49 -7.10
N ASP A 95 -2.02 -2.34 -6.43
CA ASP A 95 -3.05 -1.86 -5.51
C ASP A 95 -3.20 -0.34 -5.68
N PRO A 96 -4.43 0.17 -5.89
CA PRO A 96 -4.67 1.61 -5.97
C PRO A 96 -4.49 2.33 -4.63
N THR A 97 -4.47 1.58 -3.51
CA THR A 97 -4.23 2.14 -2.19
C THR A 97 -2.73 2.39 -2.00
N PRO A 98 -2.27 3.63 -1.76
CA PRO A 98 -0.86 3.88 -1.54
C PRO A 98 -0.32 3.17 -0.30
N ARG A 99 0.82 2.48 -0.44
CA ARG A 99 1.54 1.90 0.70
C ARG A 99 2.30 2.99 1.44
N VAL A 100 2.25 2.95 2.77
CA VAL A 100 2.98 3.92 3.60
C VAL A 100 4.16 3.21 4.29
N ILE A 101 5.37 3.71 4.06
CA ILE A 101 6.59 3.21 4.71
C ILE A 101 7.32 4.42 5.31
N ASN A 102 7.53 4.40 6.62
CA ASN A 102 8.20 5.49 7.35
C ASN A 102 7.62 6.88 7.04
N GLY A 103 6.28 6.98 6.93
CA GLY A 103 5.57 8.22 6.64
C GLY A 103 5.58 8.65 5.17
N THR A 104 6.29 7.97 4.29
CA THR A 104 6.30 8.21 2.84
C THR A 104 5.25 7.33 2.16
N ARG A 105 4.48 7.92 1.25
CA ARG A 105 3.46 7.23 0.45
C ARG A 105 4.09 6.75 -0.86
N TYR A 106 3.74 5.52 -1.28
CA TYR A 106 4.26 4.89 -2.48
C TYR A 106 3.14 4.35 -3.36
N TRP A 107 3.28 4.50 -4.65
CA TRP A 107 2.56 3.74 -5.65
C TRP A 107 3.07 2.29 -5.66
N GLN A 108 2.16 1.33 -5.68
CA GLN A 108 2.46 -0.11 -5.74
C GLN A 108 2.34 -0.56 -7.19
N LEU A 109 3.47 -0.84 -7.81
CA LEU A 109 3.56 -1.10 -9.25
C LEU A 109 4.37 -2.36 -9.50
N SER A 110 4.00 -3.14 -10.53
CA SER A 110 4.78 -4.30 -10.94
C SER A 110 5.19 -4.22 -12.41
N PHE A 111 6.41 -4.65 -12.69
CA PHE A 111 6.81 -4.98 -14.04
C PHE A 111 6.40 -6.42 -14.37
N VAL A 112 5.73 -6.60 -15.49
CA VAL A 112 5.13 -7.86 -15.90
C VAL A 112 5.51 -8.21 -17.34
N GLU A 113 5.57 -9.51 -17.61
CA GLU A 113 5.51 -10.05 -18.97
C GLU A 113 4.06 -10.30 -19.33
N ASN A 114 3.51 -9.49 -20.24
CA ASN A 114 2.14 -9.55 -20.68
C ASN A 114 2.03 -10.37 -21.98
N ARG A 115 1.26 -11.45 -21.93
CA ARG A 115 0.93 -12.33 -23.04
C ARG A 115 -0.57 -12.31 -23.32
N ALA A 116 -0.99 -12.82 -24.46
CA ALA A 116 -2.40 -12.88 -24.80
C ALA A 116 -3.26 -13.71 -23.84
N ASP A 117 -2.67 -14.73 -23.19
CA ASP A 117 -3.33 -15.70 -22.32
C ASP A 117 -3.03 -15.52 -20.83
N LYS A 118 -1.97 -14.76 -20.49
CA LYS A 118 -1.54 -14.60 -19.09
C LYS A 118 -0.64 -13.39 -18.87
N VAL A 119 -0.62 -12.94 -17.63
CA VAL A 119 0.31 -11.92 -17.13
C VAL A 119 1.23 -12.58 -16.09
N ASN A 120 2.54 -12.53 -16.32
CA ASN A 120 3.53 -13.03 -15.39
C ASN A 120 4.25 -11.85 -14.73
N ARG A 121 4.11 -11.71 -13.41
CA ARG A 121 4.87 -10.72 -12.64
C ARG A 121 6.34 -11.11 -12.61
N ARG A 122 7.21 -10.14 -12.85
CA ARG A 122 8.66 -10.30 -12.75
C ARG A 122 9.25 -9.62 -11.53
N GLU A 123 8.79 -8.39 -11.25
CA GLU A 123 9.31 -7.61 -10.14
C GLU A 123 8.27 -6.63 -9.64
N SER A 124 8.24 -6.38 -8.33
CA SER A 124 7.36 -5.41 -7.69
C SER A 124 8.15 -4.21 -7.17
N PHE A 125 7.63 -3.03 -7.47
CA PHE A 125 8.27 -1.75 -7.16
C PHE A 125 7.35 -0.86 -6.36
N LEU A 126 7.94 -0.05 -5.50
CA LEU A 126 7.28 1.00 -4.76
C LEU A 126 7.89 2.35 -5.19
N VAL A 127 7.10 3.17 -5.87
CA VAL A 127 7.54 4.50 -6.33
C VAL A 127 6.98 5.55 -5.40
N ALA A 128 7.85 6.31 -4.73
CA ALA A 128 7.42 7.36 -3.82
C ALA A 128 6.56 8.40 -4.54
N HIS A 129 5.50 8.89 -3.89
CA HIS A 129 4.66 9.96 -4.44
C HIS A 129 5.45 11.25 -4.73
N THR A 130 6.60 11.44 -4.10
CA THR A 130 7.53 12.54 -4.42
C THR A 130 8.31 12.31 -5.71
N GLY A 131 8.27 11.11 -6.29
CA GLY A 131 9.08 10.72 -7.44
C GLY A 131 10.58 10.53 -7.17
N LYS A 132 11.02 10.79 -5.93
CA LYS A 132 12.46 10.81 -5.59
C LYS A 132 13.05 9.45 -5.23
N GLN A 133 12.22 8.47 -4.94
CA GLN A 133 12.66 7.16 -4.46
C GLN A 133 11.88 6.04 -5.13
N ILE A 134 12.62 5.01 -5.52
CA ILE A 134 12.06 3.73 -5.95
C ILE A 134 12.64 2.67 -5.01
N LEU A 135 11.76 1.85 -4.45
CA LEU A 135 12.09 0.68 -3.67
C LEU A 135 11.63 -0.57 -4.43
N VAL A 136 12.19 -1.71 -4.06
CA VAL A 136 11.86 -3.01 -4.66
C VAL A 136 11.43 -3.97 -3.55
N GLU A 137 10.39 -4.75 -3.79
CA GLU A 137 9.95 -5.78 -2.86
C GLU A 137 10.79 -7.05 -3.06
N ASP A 138 11.56 -7.40 -2.03
CA ASP A 138 12.27 -8.69 -1.98
C ASP A 138 11.32 -9.75 -1.42
N THR A 139 10.66 -10.47 -2.32
CA THR A 139 9.72 -11.53 -1.95
C THR A 139 10.38 -12.74 -1.31
N THR A 140 11.71 -12.89 -1.43
CA THR A 140 12.46 -13.99 -0.81
C THR A 140 12.62 -13.76 0.69
N ASN A 141 12.84 -12.51 1.09
CA ASN A 141 13.10 -12.13 2.48
C ASN A 141 11.91 -11.38 3.12
N ASP A 142 10.78 -11.25 2.40
CA ASP A 142 9.61 -10.47 2.82
C ASP A 142 10.01 -9.06 3.27
N SER A 143 10.84 -8.40 2.50
CA SER A 143 11.43 -7.12 2.83
C SER A 143 11.37 -6.13 1.66
N VAL A 144 11.62 -4.87 1.97
CA VAL A 144 11.70 -3.81 0.97
C VAL A 144 13.13 -3.28 0.96
N ILE A 145 13.76 -3.32 -0.21
CA ILE A 145 15.15 -2.91 -0.41
C ILE A 145 15.24 -1.69 -1.33
N SER A 146 16.37 -1.00 -1.27
CA SER A 146 16.63 0.12 -2.18
C SER A 146 16.89 -0.38 -3.60
N LEU A 147 16.61 0.49 -4.60
CA LEU A 147 16.90 0.20 -6.01
C LEU A 147 18.39 -0.15 -6.24
N ASP A 148 19.29 0.50 -5.52
CA ASP A 148 20.74 0.22 -5.64
C ASP A 148 21.14 -1.12 -5.04
N GLU A 149 20.50 -1.54 -3.96
CA GLU A 149 20.71 -2.85 -3.35
C GLU A 149 20.19 -3.96 -4.26
N TRP A 150 19.01 -3.81 -4.80
CA TRP A 150 18.44 -4.70 -5.80
C TRP A 150 19.34 -4.84 -7.04
N ARG A 151 19.86 -3.73 -7.57
CA ARG A 151 20.83 -3.73 -8.69
C ARG A 151 22.10 -4.53 -8.37
N ARG A 152 22.60 -4.44 -7.15
CA ARG A 152 23.75 -5.25 -6.72
C ARG A 152 23.39 -6.74 -6.69
N GLY A 153 22.17 -7.08 -6.30
CA GLY A 153 21.66 -8.45 -6.30
C GLY A 153 21.60 -9.05 -7.71
N ILE A 154 21.02 -8.35 -8.67
CA ILE A 154 20.94 -8.78 -10.07
C ILE A 154 22.32 -9.07 -10.65
N ARG A 155 23.25 -8.12 -10.54
CA ARG A 155 24.62 -8.28 -11.07
C ARG A 155 25.35 -9.48 -10.47
N ARG A 156 25.10 -9.80 -9.20
CA ARG A 156 25.70 -10.96 -8.55
C ARG A 156 25.17 -12.27 -9.12
N VAL A 157 23.90 -12.33 -9.46
CA VAL A 157 23.27 -13.51 -10.07
C VAL A 157 23.78 -13.72 -11.50
N GLU A 158 23.85 -12.64 -12.29
CA GLU A 158 24.36 -12.69 -13.67
C GLU A 158 25.80 -13.18 -13.74
N THR A 159 26.71 -12.66 -12.88
CA THR A 159 28.09 -13.12 -12.83
C THR A 159 28.23 -14.59 -12.42
N LYS A 160 27.41 -15.07 -11.47
CA LYS A 160 27.46 -16.46 -11.04
C LYS A 160 26.90 -17.45 -12.09
N SER A 161 26.05 -16.97 -12.99
CA SER A 161 25.47 -17.80 -14.07
C SER A 161 26.36 -17.87 -15.31
N ALA A 162 27.42 -17.04 -15.36
CA ALA A 162 28.38 -16.98 -16.47
C ALA A 162 29.63 -17.86 -16.26
N ASP A 163 29.82 -18.40 -15.06
CA ASP A 163 30.88 -19.36 -14.67
C ASP A 163 30.34 -20.79 -14.74
#